data_620c374884f0c16173426073b1b53d5b
#
_entry.id   620c374884f0c16173426073b1b53d5b
#
_cell.length_a   1.000
_cell.length_b   1.000
_cell.length_c   1.000
_cell.angle_alpha   90.00
_cell.angle_beta   90.00
_cell.angle_gamma   90.00
#
_symmetry.space_group_name_H-M   'P 1'
#
loop_
_entity.id
_entity.type
_entity.pdbx_description
1 polymer ?
#
loop_
_entity_poly.entity_id
_entity_poly.type
_entity_poly.pdbx_seq_one_letter_code
_entity_poly.pdbx_strand_id
1 'polypeptide(L)'
;MLSGGGEFAHGLTYSGHPASCAAGLATLDILEETGIIEQGVVELAPYFASRLIELTDHPIVGQVRVKGLFAAVELVRDKSTRERLAPESAAAVYCRDTAITEGLMVRQTGDAMIMAPPFVTERPEIDFLIDQLAAALDRTGQHYGVIPTAA
;
A
#
# COMPACT_ATOMS: atom_id res chain seq x y z
N MET A 1 -12.69 19.58 37.57
CA MET A 1 -11.27 19.89 37.70
C MET A 1 -10.47 18.74 37.10
N LEU A 2 -9.85 18.92 35.95
CA LEU A 2 -8.89 17.96 35.39
C LEU A 2 -7.51 18.26 35.97
N SER A 3 -7.27 17.83 37.20
CA SER A 3 -5.98 17.94 37.84
C SER A 3 -5.14 16.72 37.45
N GLY A 4 -4.16 16.92 36.59
CA GLY A 4 -3.14 15.92 36.27
C GLY A 4 -3.01 15.53 34.80
N GLY A 5 -3.85 15.99 33.90
CA GLY A 5 -3.69 15.84 32.46
C GLY A 5 -3.00 17.07 31.87
N GLY A 6 -1.98 16.88 31.07
CA GLY A 6 -1.44 17.97 30.27
C GLY A 6 -2.48 18.61 29.36
N GLU A 7 -2.21 19.78 28.84
CA GLU A 7 -3.06 20.45 27.87
C GLU A 7 -3.27 19.53 26.64
N PHE A 8 -4.54 19.26 26.28
CA PHE A 8 -4.89 18.58 25.05
C PHE A 8 -4.78 19.56 23.89
N ALA A 9 -3.57 19.74 23.40
CA ALA A 9 -3.28 20.61 22.26
C ALA A 9 -3.67 19.89 20.94
N HIS A 10 -4.95 19.96 20.59
CA HIS A 10 -5.48 19.39 19.36
C HIS A 10 -6.23 20.44 18.56
N GLY A 11 -5.61 20.95 17.52
CA GLY A 11 -6.20 21.95 16.64
C GLY A 11 -5.29 22.20 15.45
N LEU A 12 -5.90 22.42 14.30
CA LEU A 12 -5.23 22.80 13.06
C LEU A 12 -5.66 24.23 12.70
N THR A 13 -4.79 24.97 12.01
CA THR A 13 -5.06 26.37 11.61
C THR A 13 -6.38 26.52 10.85
N TYR A 14 -6.77 25.52 10.05
CA TYR A 14 -8.03 25.51 9.29
C TYR A 14 -9.16 24.70 9.95
N SER A 15 -9.05 24.35 11.23
CA SER A 15 -10.13 23.66 11.95
C SER A 15 -11.41 24.49 11.95
N GLY A 16 -12.54 23.85 11.65
CA GLY A 16 -13.85 24.49 11.59
C GLY A 16 -14.10 25.34 10.33
N HIS A 17 -13.25 25.25 9.31
CA HIS A 17 -13.48 25.97 8.05
C HIS A 17 -14.81 25.52 7.40
N PRO A 18 -15.80 26.43 7.17
CA PRO A 18 -17.15 26.03 6.80
C PRO A 18 -17.24 25.21 5.52
N ALA A 19 -16.50 25.58 4.47
CA ALA A 19 -16.52 24.84 3.21
C ALA A 19 -15.90 23.43 3.36
N SER A 20 -14.85 23.29 4.17
CA SER A 20 -14.24 21.98 4.44
C SER A 20 -15.17 21.09 5.28
N CYS A 21 -15.89 21.67 6.24
CA CYS A 21 -16.88 20.94 7.03
C CYS A 21 -18.06 20.49 6.14
N ALA A 22 -18.56 21.35 5.26
CA ALA A 22 -19.62 21.00 4.32
C ALA A 22 -19.19 19.87 3.35
N ALA A 23 -17.99 19.95 2.81
CA ALA A 23 -17.45 18.89 1.97
C ALA A 23 -17.27 17.57 2.74
N GLY A 24 -16.82 17.65 4.00
CA GLY A 24 -16.69 16.49 4.88
C GLY A 24 -18.04 15.82 5.16
N LEU A 25 -19.09 16.60 5.45
CA LEU A 25 -20.44 16.07 5.66
C LEU A 25 -20.96 15.40 4.38
N ALA A 26 -20.87 16.08 3.23
CA ALA A 26 -21.29 15.50 1.95
C ALA A 26 -20.53 14.19 1.63
N THR A 27 -19.26 14.09 2.01
CA THR A 27 -18.49 12.85 1.85
C THR A 27 -19.05 11.73 2.73
N LEU A 28 -19.38 12.02 3.98
CA LEU A 28 -19.99 11.04 4.89
C LEU A 28 -21.35 10.57 4.38
N ASP A 29 -22.19 11.50 3.91
CA ASP A 29 -23.49 11.17 3.32
C ASP A 29 -23.34 10.22 2.11
N ILE A 30 -22.40 10.49 1.20
CA ILE A 30 -22.10 9.62 0.06
C ILE A 30 -21.64 8.23 0.53
N LEU A 31 -20.75 8.15 1.52
CA LEU A 31 -20.25 6.87 2.03
C LEU A 31 -21.38 6.03 2.64
N GLU A 32 -22.34 6.67 3.36
CA GLU A 32 -23.50 5.98 3.93
C GLU A 32 -24.51 5.57 2.85
N GLU A 33 -24.88 6.47 1.94
CA GLU A 33 -25.88 6.23 0.91
C GLU A 33 -25.44 5.16 -0.10
N THR A 34 -24.16 5.14 -0.46
CA THR A 34 -23.63 4.18 -1.45
C THR A 34 -23.25 2.84 -0.86
N GLY A 35 -23.03 2.74 0.45
CA GLY A 35 -22.51 1.54 1.09
C GLY A 35 -21.12 1.12 0.62
N ILE A 36 -20.36 2.05 0.01
CA ILE A 36 -19.08 1.75 -0.65
C ILE A 36 -18.02 1.21 0.31
N ILE A 37 -18.06 1.63 1.57
CA ILE A 37 -17.13 1.09 2.60
C ILE A 37 -17.45 -0.37 2.86
N GLU A 38 -18.73 -0.73 3.00
CA GLU A 38 -19.15 -2.10 3.26
C GLU A 38 -18.81 -3.02 2.07
N GLN A 39 -19.09 -2.59 0.84
CA GLN A 39 -18.70 -3.30 -0.37
C GLN A 39 -17.18 -3.47 -0.45
N GLY A 40 -16.41 -2.42 -0.19
CA GLY A 40 -14.96 -2.47 -0.16
C GLY A 40 -14.41 -3.46 0.87
N VAL A 41 -14.99 -3.50 2.06
CA VAL A 41 -14.55 -4.41 3.14
C VAL A 41 -14.98 -5.86 2.89
N VAL A 42 -16.21 -6.08 2.41
CA VAL A 42 -16.79 -7.43 2.27
C VAL A 42 -16.34 -8.11 0.97
N GLU A 43 -16.26 -7.38 -0.12
CA GLU A 43 -16.00 -7.96 -1.43
C GLU A 43 -14.58 -7.70 -1.95
N LEU A 44 -14.16 -6.43 -1.94
CA LEU A 44 -12.89 -6.04 -2.56
C LEU A 44 -11.68 -6.41 -1.69
N ALA A 45 -11.75 -6.22 -0.38
CA ALA A 45 -10.63 -6.47 0.50
C ALA A 45 -10.20 -7.95 0.55
N PRO A 46 -11.10 -8.95 0.61
CA PRO A 46 -10.71 -10.35 0.50
C PRO A 46 -10.08 -10.68 -0.87
N TYR A 47 -10.60 -10.11 -1.95
CA TYR A 47 -10.04 -10.30 -3.27
C TYR A 47 -8.62 -9.71 -3.36
N PHE A 48 -8.43 -8.46 -2.92
CA PHE A 48 -7.13 -7.82 -2.86
C PHE A 48 -6.12 -8.62 -2.03
N ALA A 49 -6.55 -9.10 -0.86
CA ALA A 49 -5.71 -9.94 -0.01
C ALA A 49 -5.30 -11.25 -0.69
N SER A 50 -6.23 -11.92 -1.39
CA SER A 50 -5.94 -13.18 -2.09
C SER A 50 -4.92 -12.99 -3.20
N ARG A 51 -5.04 -11.92 -3.98
CA ARG A 51 -4.10 -11.59 -5.05
C ARG A 51 -2.71 -11.23 -4.50
N LEU A 52 -2.65 -10.45 -3.41
CA LEU A 52 -1.39 -10.06 -2.78
C LEU A 52 -0.63 -11.25 -2.17
N ILE A 53 -1.33 -12.21 -1.60
CA ILE A 53 -0.71 -13.41 -1.00
C ILE A 53 0.07 -14.21 -2.05
N GLU A 54 -0.34 -14.20 -3.32
CA GLU A 54 0.40 -14.85 -4.42
C GLU A 54 1.85 -14.32 -4.54
N LEU A 55 2.07 -13.04 -4.17
CA LEU A 55 3.41 -12.45 -4.17
C LEU A 55 4.32 -13.00 -3.05
N THR A 56 3.78 -13.74 -2.08
CA THR A 56 4.59 -14.32 -0.99
C THR A 56 5.64 -15.29 -1.52
N ASP A 57 5.37 -15.96 -2.65
CA ASP A 57 6.31 -16.90 -3.26
C ASP A 57 7.43 -16.21 -4.05
N HIS A 58 7.27 -14.91 -4.36
CA HIS A 58 8.26 -14.17 -5.11
C HIS A 58 9.62 -14.10 -4.38
N PRO A 59 10.78 -14.33 -5.06
CA PRO A 59 12.10 -14.49 -4.42
C PRO A 59 12.50 -13.36 -3.47
N ILE A 60 12.20 -12.09 -3.80
CA ILE A 60 12.58 -10.94 -3.00
C ILE A 60 11.49 -10.45 -2.03
N VAL A 61 10.37 -11.17 -1.90
CA VAL A 61 9.29 -10.82 -0.97
C VAL A 61 9.46 -11.58 0.33
N GLY A 62 9.77 -10.88 1.40
CA GLY A 62 9.95 -11.45 2.75
C GLY A 62 8.67 -11.60 3.52
N GLN A 63 7.74 -10.65 3.35
CA GLN A 63 6.45 -10.67 4.02
C GLN A 63 5.41 -9.85 3.26
N VAL A 64 4.17 -10.35 3.23
CA VAL A 64 2.98 -9.62 2.80
C VAL A 64 2.09 -9.38 4.02
N ARG A 65 1.71 -8.16 4.27
CA ARG A 65 0.78 -7.76 5.33
C ARG A 65 -0.42 -7.05 4.71
N VAL A 66 -1.61 -7.49 5.05
CA VAL A 66 -2.86 -6.92 4.52
C VAL A 66 -3.86 -6.71 5.65
N LYS A 67 -4.50 -5.55 5.67
CA LYS A 67 -5.64 -5.23 6.52
C LYS A 67 -6.67 -4.42 5.74
N GLY A 68 -7.77 -5.03 5.37
CA GLY A 68 -8.74 -4.41 4.46
C GLY A 68 -8.09 -4.09 3.12
N LEU A 69 -8.18 -2.86 2.68
CA LEU A 69 -7.52 -2.34 1.45
C LEU A 69 -6.15 -1.70 1.73
N PHE A 70 -5.59 -1.86 2.91
CA PHE A 70 -4.25 -1.37 3.22
C PHE A 70 -3.26 -2.53 3.28
N ALA A 71 -2.18 -2.45 2.49
CA ALA A 71 -1.22 -3.52 2.38
C ALA A 71 0.23 -3.04 2.34
N ALA A 72 1.13 -3.94 2.77
CA ALA A 72 2.57 -3.76 2.68
C ALA A 72 3.24 -5.05 2.18
N VAL A 73 4.16 -4.91 1.23
CA VAL A 73 5.02 -5.97 0.71
C VAL A 73 6.46 -5.63 1.07
N GLU A 74 7.06 -6.39 1.97
CA GLU A 74 8.43 -6.17 2.46
C GLU A 74 9.44 -6.87 1.56
N LEU A 75 10.49 -6.14 1.16
CA LEU A 75 11.55 -6.64 0.29
C LEU A 75 12.73 -7.15 1.10
N VAL A 76 13.23 -8.33 0.74
CA VAL A 76 14.38 -8.96 1.39
C VAL A 76 15.28 -9.62 0.34
N ARG A 77 16.55 -9.82 0.70
CA ARG A 77 17.50 -10.62 -0.08
C ARG A 77 17.35 -12.10 0.22
N ASP A 78 17.13 -12.42 1.48
CA ASP A 78 16.96 -13.79 1.97
C ASP A 78 15.78 -13.83 2.93
N LYS A 79 14.81 -14.69 2.62
CA LYS A 79 13.58 -14.83 3.41
C LYS A 79 13.84 -15.45 4.79
N SER A 80 14.83 -16.32 4.91
CA SER A 80 15.12 -17.06 6.15
C SER A 80 15.81 -16.18 7.18
N THR A 81 16.72 -15.33 6.73
CA THR A 81 17.50 -14.43 7.59
C THR A 81 16.88 -13.03 7.69
N ARG A 82 15.94 -12.71 6.79
CA ARG A 82 15.39 -11.35 6.59
C ARG A 82 16.46 -10.32 6.25
N GLU A 83 17.51 -10.75 5.60
CA GLU A 83 18.55 -9.86 5.11
C GLU A 83 17.95 -8.82 4.16
N ARG A 84 18.32 -7.57 4.35
CA ARG A 84 17.88 -6.47 3.49
C ARG A 84 18.38 -6.66 2.06
N LEU A 85 17.54 -6.37 1.09
CA LEU A 85 17.90 -6.48 -0.33
C LEU A 85 18.98 -5.48 -0.73
N ALA A 86 18.96 -4.27 -0.17
CA ALA A 86 19.97 -3.24 -0.35
C ALA A 86 20.05 -2.30 0.87
N PRO A 87 21.19 -1.60 1.09
CA PRO A 87 21.30 -0.59 2.13
C PRO A 87 20.31 0.57 1.94
N GLU A 88 19.95 1.23 3.05
CA GLU A 88 19.17 2.47 3.06
C GLU A 88 17.85 2.40 2.25
N SER A 89 17.26 1.20 2.15
CA SER A 89 16.04 0.95 1.38
C SER A 89 16.13 1.26 -0.13
N ALA A 90 17.33 1.29 -0.68
CA ALA A 90 17.55 1.60 -2.09
C ALA A 90 16.78 0.67 -3.03
N ALA A 91 16.62 -0.61 -2.67
CA ALA A 91 15.86 -1.57 -3.46
C ALA A 91 14.36 -1.22 -3.50
N ALA A 92 13.78 -0.79 -2.38
CA ALA A 92 12.37 -0.38 -2.36
C ALA A 92 12.14 0.93 -3.11
N VAL A 93 13.12 1.85 -3.07
CA VAL A 93 13.11 3.06 -3.92
C VAL A 93 13.16 2.69 -5.40
N TYR A 94 14.06 1.81 -5.80
CA TYR A 94 14.16 1.33 -7.17
C TYR A 94 12.87 0.64 -7.64
N CYS A 95 12.29 -0.22 -6.80
CA CYS A 95 11.02 -0.91 -7.10
C CYS A 95 9.88 0.08 -7.29
N ARG A 96 9.75 1.08 -6.42
CA ARG A 96 8.76 2.16 -6.54
C ARG A 96 8.93 2.93 -7.86
N ASP A 97 10.14 3.35 -8.17
CA ASP A 97 10.40 4.16 -9.37
C ASP A 97 10.15 3.36 -10.65
N THR A 98 10.49 2.06 -10.64
CA THR A 98 10.14 1.12 -11.70
C THR A 98 8.62 0.98 -11.85
N ALA A 99 7.89 0.76 -10.76
CA ALA A 99 6.43 0.66 -10.77
C ALA A 99 5.77 1.94 -11.32
N ILE A 100 6.24 3.12 -10.92
CA ILE A 100 5.73 4.41 -11.41
C ILE A 100 5.97 4.54 -12.93
N THR A 101 7.13 4.14 -13.42
CA THR A 101 7.43 4.18 -14.86
C THR A 101 6.49 3.28 -15.67
N GLU A 102 6.01 2.19 -15.07
CA GLU A 102 5.05 1.26 -15.67
C GLU A 102 3.57 1.64 -15.42
N GLY A 103 3.32 2.82 -14.87
CA GLY A 103 1.97 3.35 -14.66
C GLY A 103 1.32 3.00 -13.32
N LEU A 104 2.03 2.34 -12.41
CA LEU A 104 1.54 2.05 -11.08
C LEU A 104 2.09 3.04 -10.05
N MET A 105 1.24 3.92 -9.53
CA MET A 105 1.60 4.77 -8.40
C MET A 105 1.55 3.96 -7.10
N VAL A 106 2.68 3.76 -6.50
CA VAL A 106 2.86 3.03 -5.23
C VAL A 106 3.79 3.80 -4.31
N ARG A 107 3.56 3.70 -3.00
CA ARG A 107 4.42 4.32 -1.99
C ARG A 107 5.43 3.31 -1.46
N GLN A 108 6.63 3.80 -1.13
CA GLN A 108 7.65 3.06 -0.42
C GLN A 108 7.85 3.65 0.98
N THR A 109 8.06 2.80 1.99
CA THR A 109 8.43 3.18 3.36
C THR A 109 9.39 2.13 3.93
N GLY A 110 10.63 2.54 4.23
CA GLY A 110 11.68 1.57 4.57
C GLY A 110 11.86 0.60 3.39
N ASP A 111 11.91 -0.68 3.69
CA ASP A 111 12.03 -1.74 2.69
C ASP A 111 10.68 -2.30 2.22
N ALA A 112 9.58 -1.60 2.48
CA ALA A 112 8.24 -2.05 2.14
C ALA A 112 7.56 -1.18 1.08
N MET A 113 6.91 -1.84 0.13
CA MET A 113 5.98 -1.24 -0.82
C MET A 113 4.60 -1.14 -0.17
N ILE A 114 4.01 0.04 -0.15
CA ILE A 114 2.72 0.32 0.52
C ILE A 114 1.65 0.59 -0.53
N MET A 115 0.51 -0.06 -0.38
CA MET A 115 -0.64 0.07 -1.27
C MET A 115 -1.91 0.34 -0.47
N ALA A 116 -2.76 1.21 -1.01
CA ALA A 116 -4.05 1.52 -0.45
C ALA A 116 -5.00 1.93 -1.59
N PRO A 117 -5.50 0.99 -2.39
CA PRO A 117 -6.46 1.28 -3.44
C PRO A 117 -7.73 1.90 -2.82
N PRO A 118 -8.35 2.90 -3.49
CA PRO A 118 -9.59 3.50 -3.01
C PRO A 118 -10.76 2.51 -3.05
N PHE A 119 -11.81 2.78 -2.27
CA PHE A 119 -13.00 1.91 -2.20
C PHE A 119 -13.75 1.75 -3.54
N VAL A 120 -13.57 2.70 -4.46
CA VAL A 120 -14.18 2.66 -5.81
C VAL A 120 -13.42 1.76 -6.79
N THR A 121 -12.29 1.18 -6.38
CA THR A 121 -11.48 0.31 -7.22
C THR A 121 -12.24 -0.97 -7.56
N GLU A 122 -12.14 -1.40 -8.82
CA GLU A 122 -12.74 -2.64 -9.30
C GLU A 122 -11.71 -3.79 -9.36
N ARG A 123 -12.18 -5.04 -9.46
CA ARG A 123 -11.28 -6.22 -9.52
C ARG A 123 -10.25 -6.17 -10.64
N PRO A 124 -10.57 -5.75 -11.88
CA PRO A 124 -9.57 -5.63 -12.95
C PRO A 124 -8.45 -4.62 -12.63
N GLU A 125 -8.78 -3.58 -11.86
CA GLU A 125 -7.78 -2.59 -11.41
C GLU A 125 -6.89 -3.16 -10.31
N ILE A 126 -7.44 -4.01 -9.43
CA ILE A 126 -6.64 -4.78 -8.47
C ILE A 126 -5.68 -5.74 -9.21
N ASP A 127 -6.17 -6.46 -10.22
CA ASP A 127 -5.33 -7.34 -11.03
C ASP A 127 -4.20 -6.56 -11.69
N PHE A 128 -4.51 -5.43 -12.33
CA PHE A 128 -3.50 -4.55 -12.91
C PHE A 128 -2.46 -4.10 -11.87
N LEU A 129 -2.92 -3.66 -10.68
CA LEU A 129 -2.03 -3.23 -9.60
C LEU A 129 -1.05 -4.34 -9.20
N ILE A 130 -1.57 -5.56 -8.99
CA ILE A 130 -0.75 -6.69 -8.57
C ILE A 130 0.21 -7.14 -9.67
N ASP A 131 -0.24 -7.19 -10.92
CA ASP A 131 0.59 -7.59 -12.06
C ASP A 131 1.73 -6.59 -12.31
N GLN A 132 1.45 -5.29 -12.22
CA GLN A 132 2.49 -4.25 -12.33
C GLN A 132 3.47 -4.27 -11.15
N LEU A 133 2.98 -4.53 -9.94
CA LEU A 133 3.86 -4.69 -8.79
C LEU A 133 4.76 -5.92 -8.96
N ALA A 134 4.21 -7.06 -9.39
CA ALA A 134 4.99 -8.28 -9.67
C ALA A 134 6.09 -8.01 -10.70
N ALA A 135 5.78 -7.33 -11.80
CA ALA A 135 6.76 -6.96 -12.81
C ALA A 135 7.86 -6.02 -12.25
N ALA A 136 7.50 -5.07 -11.39
CA ALA A 136 8.48 -4.20 -10.73
C ALA A 136 9.37 -4.97 -9.74
N LEU A 137 8.80 -5.95 -9.03
CA LEU A 137 9.54 -6.85 -8.15
C LEU A 137 10.53 -7.72 -8.94
N ASP A 138 10.11 -8.29 -10.07
CA ASP A 138 10.99 -9.07 -10.97
C ASP A 138 12.21 -8.23 -11.41
N ARG A 139 11.96 -7.02 -11.93
CA ARG A 139 13.04 -6.12 -12.36
C ARG A 139 13.96 -5.72 -11.20
N THR A 140 13.38 -5.51 -10.01
CA THR A 140 14.16 -5.21 -8.81
C THR A 140 15.02 -6.39 -8.42
N GLY A 141 14.48 -7.61 -8.42
CA GLY A 141 15.22 -8.82 -8.13
C GLY A 141 16.36 -9.06 -9.12
N GLN A 142 16.15 -8.79 -10.41
CA GLN A 142 17.17 -8.84 -11.45
C GLN A 142 18.26 -7.79 -11.23
N HIS A 143 17.88 -6.55 -10.97
CA HIS A 143 18.81 -5.45 -10.73
C HIS A 143 19.75 -5.72 -9.55
N TYR A 144 19.25 -6.32 -8.48
CA TYR A 144 20.03 -6.66 -7.29
C TYR A 144 20.60 -8.09 -7.30
N GLY A 145 20.49 -8.80 -8.42
CA GLY A 145 21.14 -10.11 -8.64
C GLY A 145 20.56 -11.26 -7.82
N VAL A 146 19.29 -11.16 -7.39
CA VAL A 146 18.57 -12.27 -6.73
C VAL A 146 17.82 -13.13 -7.75
N ILE A 147 17.33 -12.53 -8.81
CA ILE A 147 16.67 -13.20 -9.92
C ILE A 147 17.58 -13.16 -11.14
N PRO A 148 17.79 -14.29 -11.86
CA PRO A 148 18.55 -14.29 -13.10
C PRO A 148 17.91 -13.39 -14.16
N THR A 149 18.70 -12.63 -14.87
CA THR A 149 18.21 -11.92 -16.06
C THR A 149 17.98 -12.93 -17.18
N ALA A 150 16.80 -12.89 -17.80
CA ALA A 150 16.57 -13.71 -19.00
C ALA A 150 17.60 -13.37 -20.08
N ALA A 151 18.22 -14.39 -20.63
CA ALA A 151 19.21 -14.27 -21.69
C ALA A 151 18.60 -13.84 -23.02
#